data_9fa4f1a764745533c04c15608132714a
#
_entry.id   9fa4f1a764745533c04c15608132714a
#
_cell.length_a   1.000
_cell.length_b   1.000
_cell.length_c   1.000
_cell.angle_alpha   90.00
_cell.angle_beta   90.00
_cell.angle_gamma   90.00
#
_symmetry.space_group_name_H-M   'P 1'
#
loop_
_entity.id
_entity.type
_entity.pdbx_description
1 polymer ?
#
loop_
_entity_poly.entity_id
_entity_poly.type
_entity_poly.pdbx_seq_one_letter_code
_entity_poly.pdbx_strand_id
1 'polypeptide(L)'
;ITTVPNIPDSKVPDGLSEENNIEVFRSSNFKESGYNLKNHWDLSKEYDIIDFELGSKITGSGFPVYKGKGAKLQRALINFFLDRNNSAGYNEFQVPHLVNSESAYATGQLPDKDGQMYHVINDDFYLIPTAEVPLTNIYRDKILAVDQLPIMMTGYTPCFRREAGSYGADVRGLNRLHQFDKVEIVRIEHPDKSDDALIKMKEHIKEILTELKIDFRILNLCAGDL
;
A
#
# COMPACT_ATOMS: atom_id res chain seq x y z
N ILE A 1 -11.10 14.58 18.86
CA ILE A 1 -11.45 13.17 18.59
C ILE A 1 -10.47 12.59 17.55
N THR A 2 -10.23 13.25 16.44
CA THR A 2 -9.34 12.79 15.35
C THR A 2 -7.86 12.57 15.75
N THR A 3 -7.45 12.99 16.93
CA THR A 3 -6.09 12.82 17.47
C THR A 3 -5.99 11.69 18.49
N VAL A 4 -7.10 11.05 18.82
CA VAL A 4 -7.14 9.93 19.78
C VAL A 4 -6.94 8.63 19.02
N PRO A 5 -5.97 7.77 19.42
CA PRO A 5 -5.79 6.47 18.81
C PRO A 5 -7.07 5.61 18.88
N ASN A 6 -7.28 4.76 17.89
CA ASN A 6 -8.38 3.81 17.91
C ASN A 6 -8.14 2.75 18.98
N ILE A 7 -9.23 2.18 19.53
CA ILE A 7 -9.14 1.09 20.51
C ILE A 7 -8.91 -0.21 19.72
N PRO A 8 -7.81 -0.94 19.99
CA PRO A 8 -7.55 -2.21 19.34
C PRO A 8 -8.65 -3.25 19.66
N ASP A 9 -8.96 -4.12 18.69
CA ASP A 9 -9.82 -5.28 18.92
C ASP A 9 -9.21 -6.23 19.98
N SER A 10 -10.03 -6.95 20.71
CA SER A 10 -9.59 -7.91 21.75
C SER A 10 -8.74 -9.07 21.21
N LYS A 11 -8.75 -9.30 19.89
CA LYS A 11 -7.92 -10.30 19.21
C LYS A 11 -6.50 -9.78 18.87
N VAL A 12 -6.25 -8.47 19.04
CA VAL A 12 -4.94 -7.87 18.80
C VAL A 12 -3.97 -8.32 19.89
N PRO A 13 -2.81 -8.86 19.56
CA PRO A 13 -1.83 -9.27 20.55
C PRO A 13 -1.31 -8.08 21.37
N ASP A 14 -1.05 -8.32 22.64
CA ASP A 14 -0.34 -7.35 23.48
C ASP A 14 1.12 -7.23 23.03
N GLY A 15 1.65 -6.02 23.00
CA GLY A 15 3.03 -5.76 22.63
C GLY A 15 3.33 -4.28 22.49
N LEU A 16 4.62 -3.92 22.52
CA LEU A 16 5.10 -2.54 22.47
C LEU A 16 5.85 -2.21 21.17
N SER A 17 6.23 -3.23 20.40
CA SER A 17 7.02 -3.08 19.17
C SER A 17 6.76 -4.22 18.21
N GLU A 18 7.26 -4.10 16.97
CA GLU A 18 7.20 -5.12 15.92
C GLU A 18 7.73 -6.51 16.32
N GLU A 19 8.59 -6.59 17.32
CA GLU A 19 9.12 -7.85 17.86
C GLU A 19 8.03 -8.72 18.52
N ASN A 20 6.93 -8.10 18.93
CA ASN A 20 5.80 -8.76 19.57
C ASN A 20 4.71 -9.20 18.56
N ASN A 21 4.91 -8.98 17.27
CA ASN A 21 4.00 -9.43 16.22
C ASN A 21 3.96 -10.96 16.14
N ILE A 22 2.77 -11.52 15.97
CA ILE A 22 2.57 -12.96 15.93
C ILE A 22 2.42 -13.45 14.48
N GLU A 23 3.29 -14.36 14.05
CA GLU A 23 3.15 -15.03 12.76
C GLU A 23 1.98 -16.02 12.81
N VAL A 24 0.93 -15.78 12.01
CA VAL A 24 -0.27 -16.61 11.93
C VAL A 24 -0.32 -17.49 10.70
N PHE A 25 0.54 -17.23 9.72
CA PHE A 25 0.65 -18.02 8.50
C PHE A 25 2.01 -17.83 7.84
N ARG A 26 2.51 -18.91 7.24
CA ARG A 26 3.69 -18.90 6.35
C ARG A 26 3.42 -19.74 5.14
N SER A 27 3.76 -19.26 3.94
CA SER A 27 3.62 -20.04 2.71
C SER A 27 4.52 -21.28 2.75
N SER A 28 4.00 -22.42 2.25
CA SER A 28 4.70 -23.73 2.30
C SER A 28 5.92 -23.82 1.38
N ASN A 29 6.12 -22.83 0.51
CA ASN A 29 7.18 -22.82 -0.50
C ASN A 29 8.48 -22.15 0.01
N PHE A 30 8.54 -21.80 1.29
CA PHE A 30 9.73 -21.23 1.91
C PHE A 30 10.85 -22.29 1.90
N LYS A 31 11.47 -22.50 0.74
CA LYS A 31 12.70 -23.27 0.62
C LYS A 31 13.85 -22.33 0.86
N GLU A 32 14.76 -22.72 1.76
CA GLU A 32 16.09 -22.12 1.74
C GLU A 32 16.61 -22.26 0.32
N SER A 33 16.70 -21.14 -0.39
CA SER A 33 17.26 -21.16 -1.73
C SER A 33 18.72 -21.60 -1.58
N GLY A 34 19.09 -22.70 -2.20
CA GLY A 34 20.51 -23.12 -2.26
C GLY A 34 21.38 -22.15 -3.06
N TYR A 35 20.87 -20.95 -3.37
CA TYR A 35 21.54 -19.91 -4.10
C TYR A 35 21.99 -18.80 -3.16
N ASN A 36 23.14 -18.20 -3.45
CA ASN A 36 23.58 -16.98 -2.80
C ASN A 36 22.68 -15.82 -3.26
N LEU A 37 21.75 -15.37 -2.41
CA LEU A 37 20.79 -14.33 -2.73
C LEU A 37 21.51 -12.98 -2.89
N LYS A 38 21.26 -12.32 -4.02
CA LYS A 38 21.72 -10.94 -4.24
C LYS A 38 20.64 -9.95 -3.78
N ASN A 39 21.07 -8.77 -3.34
CA ASN A 39 20.13 -7.70 -3.02
C ASN A 39 19.43 -7.20 -4.30
N HIS A 40 18.21 -6.69 -4.14
CA HIS A 40 17.44 -6.21 -5.29
C HIS A 40 18.09 -5.02 -6.03
N TRP A 41 18.85 -4.17 -5.35
CA TRP A 41 19.61 -3.08 -6.01
C TRP A 41 20.79 -3.60 -6.85
N ASP A 42 21.42 -4.72 -6.47
CA ASP A 42 22.47 -5.37 -7.25
C ASP A 42 21.87 -6.05 -8.49
N LEU A 43 20.73 -6.74 -8.33
CA LEU A 43 19.98 -7.33 -9.44
C LEU A 43 19.46 -6.26 -10.41
N SER A 44 18.96 -5.15 -9.89
CA SER A 44 18.49 -4.02 -10.71
C SER A 44 19.58 -3.45 -11.60
N LYS A 45 20.81 -3.38 -11.10
CA LYS A 45 21.98 -2.94 -11.84
C LYS A 45 22.44 -4.01 -12.84
N GLU A 46 22.51 -5.28 -12.43
CA GLU A 46 22.95 -6.39 -13.28
C GLU A 46 22.04 -6.58 -14.49
N TYR A 47 20.72 -6.47 -14.31
CA TYR A 47 19.74 -6.61 -15.38
C TYR A 47 19.40 -5.29 -16.08
N ASP A 48 19.94 -4.17 -15.63
CA ASP A 48 19.71 -2.83 -16.18
C ASP A 48 18.22 -2.47 -16.26
N ILE A 49 17.46 -2.73 -15.19
CA ILE A 49 16.00 -2.59 -15.15
C ILE A 49 15.50 -1.43 -14.30
N ILE A 50 16.30 -0.97 -13.33
CA ILE A 50 15.99 0.19 -12.47
C ILE A 50 17.27 1.00 -12.30
N ASP A 51 17.14 2.32 -12.46
CA ASP A 51 18.23 3.27 -12.36
C ASP A 51 17.95 4.28 -11.22
N PHE A 52 18.60 4.07 -10.11
CA PHE A 52 18.46 4.93 -8.91
C PHE A 52 19.26 6.24 -9.05
N GLU A 53 20.40 6.20 -9.75
CA GLU A 53 21.26 7.37 -9.95
C GLU A 53 20.57 8.37 -10.90
N LEU A 54 19.95 7.86 -11.96
CA LEU A 54 19.18 8.67 -12.88
C LEU A 54 17.98 9.32 -12.19
N GLY A 55 17.28 8.59 -11.32
CA GLY A 55 16.19 9.11 -10.51
C GLY A 55 16.65 10.23 -9.57
N SER A 56 17.76 10.02 -8.90
CA SER A 56 18.39 11.04 -8.04
C SER A 56 18.80 12.29 -8.82
N LYS A 57 19.27 12.14 -10.06
CA LYS A 57 19.62 13.27 -10.95
C LYS A 57 18.39 14.08 -11.38
N ILE A 58 17.26 13.40 -11.64
CA ILE A 58 16.03 14.05 -12.15
C ILE A 58 15.28 14.77 -11.04
N THR A 59 15.16 14.12 -9.87
CA THR A 59 14.28 14.60 -8.78
C THR A 59 15.01 14.62 -7.45
N GLY A 60 15.60 13.50 -7.05
CA GLY A 60 16.22 13.31 -5.75
C GLY A 60 16.27 11.82 -5.36
N SER A 61 16.87 11.51 -4.22
CA SER A 61 16.87 10.18 -3.66
C SER A 61 15.43 9.69 -3.39
N GLY A 62 15.17 8.39 -3.57
CA GLY A 62 13.84 7.82 -3.37
C GLY A 62 12.88 7.94 -4.57
N PHE A 63 13.37 8.38 -5.74
CA PHE A 63 12.63 8.43 -7.00
C PHE A 63 13.31 7.55 -8.06
N PRO A 64 13.06 6.23 -8.09
CA PRO A 64 13.70 5.33 -9.05
C PRO A 64 13.18 5.54 -10.47
N VAL A 65 14.05 5.31 -11.46
CA VAL A 65 13.66 5.24 -12.87
C VAL A 65 13.62 3.79 -13.31
N TYR A 66 12.43 3.29 -13.61
CA TYR A 66 12.25 1.99 -14.25
C TYR A 66 12.52 2.10 -15.76
N LYS A 67 13.31 1.20 -16.33
CA LYS A 67 13.63 1.24 -17.75
C LYS A 67 13.56 -0.12 -18.44
N GLY A 68 13.32 -0.11 -19.72
CA GLY A 68 13.33 -1.30 -20.57
C GLY A 68 12.40 -2.41 -20.05
N LYS A 69 12.98 -3.57 -19.72
CA LYS A 69 12.24 -4.71 -19.18
C LYS A 69 11.66 -4.42 -17.79
N GLY A 70 12.31 -3.59 -16.96
CA GLY A 70 11.80 -3.20 -15.65
C GLY A 70 10.50 -2.42 -15.74
N ALA A 71 10.43 -1.41 -16.62
CA ALA A 71 9.19 -0.66 -16.86
C ALA A 71 8.06 -1.54 -17.43
N LYS A 72 8.41 -2.51 -18.29
CA LYS A 72 7.42 -3.49 -18.80
C LYS A 72 6.90 -4.40 -17.68
N LEU A 73 7.78 -4.88 -16.81
CA LEU A 73 7.42 -5.72 -15.67
C LEU A 73 6.50 -4.98 -14.70
N GLN A 74 6.85 -3.74 -14.33
CA GLN A 74 6.02 -2.91 -13.45
C GLN A 74 4.60 -2.74 -14.00
N ARG A 75 4.48 -2.36 -15.28
CA ARG A 75 3.17 -2.24 -15.94
C ARG A 75 2.42 -3.57 -16.01
N ALA A 76 3.11 -4.69 -16.26
CA ALA A 76 2.50 -6.01 -16.29
C ALA A 76 1.96 -6.41 -14.93
N LEU A 77 2.67 -6.12 -13.83
CA LEU A 77 2.22 -6.36 -12.46
C LEU A 77 1.00 -5.49 -12.11
N ILE A 78 1.00 -4.21 -12.49
CA ILE A 78 -0.16 -3.33 -12.29
C ILE A 78 -1.41 -3.91 -12.97
N ASN A 79 -1.30 -4.28 -14.24
CA ASN A 79 -2.42 -4.87 -14.98
C ASN A 79 -2.86 -6.19 -14.36
N PHE A 80 -1.93 -7.06 -13.99
CA PHE A 80 -2.22 -8.33 -13.35
C PHE A 80 -3.01 -8.14 -12.05
N PHE A 81 -2.61 -7.21 -11.17
CA PHE A 81 -3.33 -6.93 -9.93
C PHE A 81 -4.72 -6.37 -10.18
N LEU A 82 -4.89 -5.44 -11.13
CA LEU A 82 -6.20 -4.89 -11.50
C LEU A 82 -7.12 -5.98 -12.06
N ASP A 83 -6.63 -6.81 -12.98
CA ASP A 83 -7.39 -7.90 -13.58
C ASP A 83 -7.84 -8.93 -12.53
N ARG A 84 -6.97 -9.24 -11.55
CA ARG A 84 -7.31 -10.13 -10.43
C ARG A 84 -8.36 -9.52 -9.51
N ASN A 85 -8.24 -8.25 -9.19
CA ASN A 85 -9.22 -7.54 -8.38
C ASN A 85 -10.58 -7.47 -9.09
N ASN A 86 -10.60 -7.13 -10.38
CA ASN A 86 -11.82 -7.13 -11.19
C ASN A 86 -12.48 -8.52 -11.24
N SER A 87 -11.69 -9.58 -11.41
CA SER A 87 -12.19 -10.96 -11.40
C SER A 87 -12.75 -11.38 -10.05
N ALA A 88 -12.27 -10.80 -8.96
CA ALA A 88 -12.78 -11.01 -7.61
C ALA A 88 -14.00 -10.13 -7.26
N GLY A 89 -14.50 -9.34 -8.23
CA GLY A 89 -15.70 -8.52 -8.07
C GLY A 89 -15.47 -7.09 -7.57
N TYR A 90 -14.21 -6.64 -7.52
CA TYR A 90 -13.92 -5.23 -7.27
C TYR A 90 -14.19 -4.41 -8.53
N ASN A 91 -14.88 -3.28 -8.39
CA ASN A 91 -15.08 -2.32 -9.47
C ASN A 91 -13.87 -1.39 -9.57
N GLU A 92 -13.29 -1.27 -10.76
CA GLU A 92 -12.10 -0.47 -10.99
C GLU A 92 -12.45 1.01 -11.16
N PHE A 93 -11.68 1.85 -10.47
CA PHE A 93 -11.76 3.30 -10.54
C PHE A 93 -10.42 3.91 -10.90
N GLN A 94 -10.43 4.86 -11.80
CA GLN A 94 -9.31 5.77 -12.02
C GLN A 94 -9.60 7.08 -11.29
N VAL A 95 -8.82 7.38 -10.26
CA VAL A 95 -9.06 8.48 -9.33
C VAL A 95 -8.00 9.57 -9.48
N PRO A 96 -8.29 10.82 -9.06
CA PRO A 96 -7.31 11.90 -9.03
C PRO A 96 -6.12 11.58 -8.11
N HIS A 97 -4.93 12.04 -8.49
CA HIS A 97 -3.71 11.92 -7.68
C HIS A 97 -3.48 13.10 -6.74
N LEU A 98 -4.29 14.15 -6.87
CA LEU A 98 -4.35 15.29 -5.97
C LEU A 98 -5.71 15.29 -5.27
N VAL A 99 -5.70 15.55 -3.98
CA VAL A 99 -6.90 15.65 -3.15
C VAL A 99 -6.90 16.96 -2.35
N ASN A 100 -8.08 17.45 -2.02
CA ASN A 100 -8.23 18.59 -1.13
C ASN A 100 -8.02 18.18 0.34
N SER A 101 -7.90 19.17 1.22
CA SER A 101 -7.71 18.98 2.65
C SER A 101 -8.83 18.17 3.30
N GLU A 102 -10.09 18.34 2.89
CA GLU A 102 -11.23 17.59 3.44
C GLU A 102 -11.10 16.09 3.17
N SER A 103 -10.67 15.71 1.96
CA SER A 103 -10.46 14.31 1.59
C SER A 103 -9.31 13.70 2.38
N ALA A 104 -8.23 14.44 2.59
CA ALA A 104 -7.10 13.99 3.38
C ALA A 104 -7.46 13.86 4.88
N TYR A 105 -8.30 14.74 5.40
CA TYR A 105 -8.85 14.62 6.75
C TYR A 105 -9.75 13.41 6.93
N ALA A 106 -10.62 13.13 5.96
CA ALA A 106 -11.60 12.05 6.04
C ALA A 106 -10.97 10.65 6.15
N THR A 107 -9.72 10.50 5.71
CA THR A 107 -8.96 9.24 5.78
C THR A 107 -7.77 9.29 6.75
N GLY A 108 -7.71 10.33 7.61
CA GLY A 108 -6.72 10.42 8.68
C GLY A 108 -5.31 10.80 8.23
N GLN A 109 -5.13 11.28 7.00
CA GLN A 109 -3.83 11.77 6.52
C GLN A 109 -3.50 13.17 7.08
N LEU A 110 -4.53 13.93 7.41
CA LEU A 110 -4.43 15.19 8.13
C LEU A 110 -5.07 15.07 9.53
N PRO A 111 -4.55 15.77 10.54
CA PRO A 111 -3.36 16.63 10.50
C PRO A 111 -2.07 15.82 10.33
N ASP A 112 -1.21 16.27 9.40
CA ASP A 112 0.06 15.62 9.08
C ASP A 112 1.13 15.97 10.13
N LYS A 113 1.12 15.28 11.25
CA LYS A 113 2.03 15.53 12.38
C LYS A 113 3.49 15.19 12.05
N ASP A 114 3.69 14.22 11.16
CA ASP A 114 5.01 13.67 10.84
C ASP A 114 5.58 14.24 9.54
N GLY A 115 4.84 15.14 8.86
CA GLY A 115 5.27 15.78 7.64
C GLY A 115 5.42 14.83 6.45
N GLN A 116 4.53 13.83 6.35
CA GLN A 116 4.59 12.77 5.32
C GLN A 116 3.96 13.16 3.99
N MET A 117 3.07 14.17 4.00
CA MET A 117 2.34 14.59 2.81
C MET A 117 3.13 15.59 1.96
N TYR A 118 3.10 15.39 0.64
CA TYR A 118 3.49 16.46 -0.32
C TYR A 118 2.33 17.42 -0.49
N HIS A 119 2.56 18.70 -0.18
CA HIS A 119 1.56 19.76 -0.24
C HIS A 119 1.84 20.73 -1.38
N VAL A 120 0.85 20.97 -2.23
CA VAL A 120 0.85 22.01 -3.28
C VAL A 120 0.26 23.26 -2.68
N ILE A 121 1.12 24.12 -2.13
CA ILE A 121 0.74 25.24 -1.24
C ILE A 121 -0.22 26.23 -1.90
N ASN A 122 0.00 26.56 -3.18
CA ASN A 122 -0.77 27.62 -3.86
C ASN A 122 -2.25 27.25 -4.08
N ASP A 123 -2.54 25.96 -4.22
CA ASP A 123 -3.86 25.44 -4.54
C ASP A 123 -4.50 24.67 -3.37
N ASP A 124 -3.78 24.52 -2.25
CA ASP A 124 -4.17 23.71 -1.08
C ASP A 124 -4.55 22.27 -1.45
N PHE A 125 -3.76 21.65 -2.34
CA PHE A 125 -3.90 20.25 -2.70
C PHE A 125 -2.76 19.42 -2.15
N TYR A 126 -3.04 18.14 -1.94
CA TYR A 126 -2.09 17.16 -1.44
C TYR A 126 -1.92 16.03 -2.45
N LEU A 127 -0.67 15.65 -2.74
CA LEU A 127 -0.38 14.43 -3.48
C LEU A 127 -0.74 13.22 -2.63
N ILE A 128 -1.47 12.28 -3.19
CA ILE A 128 -1.98 11.12 -2.44
C ILE A 128 -0.86 10.17 -2.03
N PRO A 129 -0.83 9.69 -0.78
CA PRO A 129 0.10 8.65 -0.32
C PRO A 129 -0.41 7.24 -0.62
N THR A 130 -1.67 7.10 -1.06
CA THR A 130 -2.39 5.86 -1.35
C THR A 130 -3.68 6.16 -2.11
N ALA A 131 -4.09 5.25 -3.00
CA ALA A 131 -5.40 5.35 -3.67
C ALA A 131 -6.58 5.21 -2.68
N GLU A 132 -6.35 4.71 -1.48
CA GLU A 132 -7.35 4.64 -0.42
C GLU A 132 -8.02 6.01 -0.17
N VAL A 133 -7.21 7.09 -0.16
CA VAL A 133 -7.73 8.45 0.09
C VAL A 133 -8.82 8.82 -0.91
N PRO A 134 -8.59 8.89 -2.22
CA PRO A 134 -9.64 9.26 -3.16
C PRO A 134 -10.74 8.19 -3.27
N LEU A 135 -10.43 6.90 -3.22
CA LEU A 135 -11.43 5.83 -3.32
C LEU A 135 -12.46 5.87 -2.18
N THR A 136 -11.99 6.00 -0.94
CA THR A 136 -12.87 6.08 0.23
C THR A 136 -13.75 7.34 0.18
N ASN A 137 -13.20 8.46 -0.31
CA ASN A 137 -13.92 9.73 -0.42
C ASN A 137 -15.01 9.75 -1.50
N ILE A 138 -15.09 8.77 -2.41
CA ILE A 138 -16.21 8.63 -3.37
C ILE A 138 -17.55 8.57 -2.62
N TYR A 139 -17.56 7.99 -1.43
CA TYR A 139 -18.75 7.80 -0.62
C TYR A 139 -18.79 8.69 0.63
N ARG A 140 -17.87 9.66 0.76
CA ARG A 140 -17.93 10.66 1.83
C ARG A 140 -19.26 11.40 1.81
N ASP A 141 -19.83 11.66 2.97
CA ASP A 141 -21.10 12.39 3.17
C ASP A 141 -22.32 11.71 2.49
N LYS A 142 -22.24 10.41 2.17
CA LYS A 142 -23.35 9.64 1.64
C LYS A 142 -23.91 8.69 2.68
N ILE A 143 -25.23 8.60 2.71
CA ILE A 143 -25.93 7.53 3.46
C ILE A 143 -26.19 6.40 2.46
N LEU A 144 -25.60 5.25 2.73
CA LEU A 144 -25.73 4.06 1.88
C LEU A 144 -26.85 3.16 2.42
N ALA A 145 -27.71 2.68 1.51
CA ALA A 145 -28.70 1.68 1.86
C ALA A 145 -28.03 0.29 2.01
N VAL A 146 -28.59 -0.57 2.87
CA VAL A 146 -27.99 -1.89 3.18
C VAL A 146 -27.91 -2.79 1.95
N ASP A 147 -28.83 -2.66 1.02
CA ASP A 147 -28.87 -3.41 -0.25
C ASP A 147 -27.79 -2.98 -1.27
N GLN A 148 -27.13 -1.84 -1.04
CA GLN A 148 -25.99 -1.38 -1.84
C GLN A 148 -24.66 -2.02 -1.39
N LEU A 149 -24.65 -2.70 -0.23
CA LEU A 149 -23.45 -3.30 0.35
C LEU A 149 -23.30 -4.79 -0.03
N PRO A 150 -22.08 -5.30 -0.22
CA PRO A 150 -20.81 -4.57 -0.11
C PRO A 150 -20.50 -3.71 -1.35
N ILE A 151 -19.81 -2.59 -1.13
CA ILE A 151 -19.19 -1.83 -2.20
C ILE A 151 -17.71 -2.20 -2.22
N MET A 152 -17.24 -2.73 -3.33
CA MET A 152 -15.88 -3.20 -3.51
C MET A 152 -15.22 -2.41 -4.63
N MET A 153 -14.11 -1.73 -4.31
CA MET A 153 -13.42 -0.82 -5.24
C MET A 153 -11.96 -1.18 -5.34
N THR A 154 -11.40 -1.03 -6.53
CA THR A 154 -9.95 -1.10 -6.75
C THR A 154 -9.49 0.07 -7.60
N GLY A 155 -8.23 0.46 -7.44
CA GLY A 155 -7.63 1.49 -8.27
C GLY A 155 -6.11 1.44 -8.21
N TYR A 156 -5.50 1.77 -9.34
CA TYR A 156 -4.06 1.97 -9.45
C TYR A 156 -3.75 3.46 -9.37
N THR A 157 -2.76 3.81 -8.56
CA THR A 157 -2.17 5.15 -8.55
C THR A 157 -0.68 5.13 -8.27
N PRO A 158 0.11 6.08 -8.80
CA PRO A 158 1.34 6.47 -8.15
C PRO A 158 0.99 7.03 -6.76
N CYS A 159 1.86 6.76 -5.80
CA CYS A 159 1.71 7.20 -4.41
C CYS A 159 2.93 8.01 -4.00
N PHE A 160 2.73 9.03 -3.17
CA PHE A 160 3.76 10.00 -2.80
C PHE A 160 3.87 10.10 -1.29
N ARG A 161 5.06 9.84 -0.74
CA ARG A 161 5.36 9.96 0.69
C ARG A 161 6.67 10.69 0.88
N ARG A 162 6.73 11.64 1.80
CA ARG A 162 7.98 12.36 2.08
C ARG A 162 9.01 11.51 2.79
N GLU A 163 8.61 10.38 3.40
CA GLU A 163 9.46 9.49 4.18
C GLU A 163 10.31 10.24 5.21
N ALA A 164 9.72 11.30 5.81
CA ALA A 164 10.39 12.17 6.75
C ALA A 164 10.90 11.37 7.96
N GLY A 165 12.16 11.58 8.32
CA GLY A 165 12.79 10.88 9.44
C GLY A 165 13.38 9.50 9.10
N SER A 166 13.27 9.02 7.86
CA SER A 166 13.86 7.75 7.44
C SER A 166 15.29 7.94 6.95
N TYR A 167 16.24 7.30 7.63
CA TYR A 167 17.68 7.39 7.32
C TYR A 167 18.35 6.01 7.43
N GLY A 168 19.46 5.81 6.68
CA GLY A 168 20.31 4.64 6.85
C GLY A 168 20.10 3.52 5.84
N ALA A 169 20.43 2.29 6.20
CA ALA A 169 20.42 1.13 5.31
C ALA A 169 19.02 0.76 4.81
N ASP A 170 17.98 1.05 5.60
CA ASP A 170 16.58 0.70 5.30
C ASP A 170 15.99 1.52 4.15
N VAL A 171 16.63 2.63 3.76
CA VAL A 171 16.20 3.47 2.62
C VAL A 171 16.88 3.08 1.30
N ARG A 172 17.72 2.04 1.27
CA ARG A 172 18.41 1.64 0.06
C ARG A 172 17.52 0.87 -0.91
N GLY A 173 17.64 1.19 -2.18
CA GLY A 173 16.93 0.50 -3.26
C GLY A 173 15.43 0.84 -3.28
N LEU A 174 14.57 -0.17 -3.23
CA LEU A 174 13.10 -0.05 -3.29
C LEU A 174 12.41 -0.12 -1.91
N ASN A 175 13.16 -0.19 -0.83
CA ASN A 175 12.57 -0.41 0.49
C ASN A 175 11.72 0.77 0.97
N ARG A 176 12.19 2.00 0.72
CA ARG A 176 11.46 3.23 1.03
C ARG A 176 11.62 4.23 -0.11
N LEU A 177 10.50 4.64 -0.69
CA LEU A 177 10.45 5.51 -1.86
C LEU A 177 9.55 6.70 -1.61
N HIS A 178 9.97 7.85 -2.12
CA HIS A 178 9.14 9.07 -2.17
C HIS A 178 8.01 8.95 -3.20
N GLN A 179 8.23 8.15 -4.25
CA GLN A 179 7.22 7.81 -5.25
C GLN A 179 7.27 6.32 -5.55
N PHE A 180 6.11 5.66 -5.50
CA PHE A 180 5.95 4.24 -5.83
C PHE A 180 4.54 4.00 -6.39
N ASP A 181 4.35 2.85 -7.01
CA ASP A 181 3.06 2.44 -7.57
C ASP A 181 2.32 1.49 -6.62
N LYS A 182 1.02 1.68 -6.48
CA LYS A 182 0.17 0.85 -5.64
C LYS A 182 -1.17 0.56 -6.31
N VAL A 183 -1.54 -0.70 -6.35
CA VAL A 183 -2.89 -1.14 -6.65
C VAL A 183 -3.61 -1.38 -5.33
N GLU A 184 -4.66 -0.64 -5.09
CA GLU A 184 -5.41 -0.63 -3.83
C GLU A 184 -6.72 -1.38 -3.97
N ILE A 185 -7.18 -2.00 -2.88
CA ILE A 185 -8.54 -2.50 -2.73
C ILE A 185 -9.19 -1.83 -1.53
N VAL A 186 -10.42 -1.35 -1.71
CA VAL A 186 -11.24 -0.75 -0.65
C VAL A 186 -12.58 -1.44 -0.64
N ARG A 187 -13.09 -1.76 0.56
CA ARG A 187 -14.39 -2.38 0.73
C ARG A 187 -15.19 -1.63 1.80
N ILE A 188 -16.42 -1.24 1.43
CA ILE A 188 -17.40 -0.71 2.37
C ILE A 188 -18.40 -1.83 2.63
N GLU A 189 -18.54 -2.22 3.90
CA GLU A 189 -19.31 -3.38 4.31
C GLU A 189 -20.26 -3.01 5.46
N HIS A 190 -21.31 -3.83 5.66
CA HIS A 190 -22.12 -3.73 6.84
C HIS A 190 -21.27 -4.02 8.08
N PRO A 191 -21.41 -3.24 9.18
CA PRO A 191 -20.58 -3.42 10.38
C PRO A 191 -20.51 -4.86 10.91
N ASP A 192 -21.64 -5.56 10.93
CA ASP A 192 -21.73 -6.96 11.41
C ASP A 192 -20.97 -7.97 10.52
N LYS A 193 -20.52 -7.56 9.35
CA LYS A 193 -19.78 -8.39 8.39
C LYS A 193 -18.34 -7.93 8.18
N SER A 194 -17.86 -6.94 8.93
CA SER A 194 -16.54 -6.34 8.74
C SER A 194 -15.40 -7.34 8.97
N ASP A 195 -15.50 -8.20 9.98
CA ASP A 195 -14.52 -9.26 10.25
C ASP A 195 -14.42 -10.26 9.08
N ASP A 196 -15.57 -10.72 8.57
CA ASP A 196 -15.62 -11.62 7.41
C ASP A 196 -15.06 -10.95 6.15
N ALA A 197 -15.31 -9.65 6.00
CA ALA A 197 -14.79 -8.86 4.89
C ALA A 197 -13.26 -8.79 4.93
N LEU A 198 -12.67 -8.52 6.10
CA LEU A 198 -11.22 -8.51 6.30
C LEU A 198 -10.59 -9.87 5.98
N ILE A 199 -11.22 -10.97 6.44
CA ILE A 199 -10.76 -12.32 6.13
C ILE A 199 -10.75 -12.56 4.62
N LYS A 200 -11.83 -12.20 3.91
CA LYS A 200 -11.93 -12.37 2.45
C LYS A 200 -10.90 -11.53 1.69
N MET A 201 -10.67 -10.29 2.11
CA MET A 201 -9.62 -9.43 1.52
C MET A 201 -8.24 -10.05 1.71
N LYS A 202 -7.95 -10.56 2.91
CA LYS A 202 -6.69 -11.24 3.21
C LYS A 202 -6.50 -12.51 2.34
N GLU A 203 -7.51 -13.35 2.21
CA GLU A 203 -7.43 -14.55 1.37
C GLU A 203 -7.22 -14.19 -0.11
N HIS A 204 -7.89 -13.16 -0.63
CA HIS A 204 -7.66 -12.65 -1.98
C HIS A 204 -6.19 -12.25 -2.22
N ILE A 205 -5.57 -11.53 -1.29
CA ILE A 205 -4.14 -11.17 -1.40
C ILE A 205 -3.25 -12.42 -1.33
N LYS A 206 -3.58 -13.42 -0.51
CA LYS A 206 -2.85 -14.70 -0.47
C LYS A 206 -2.89 -15.42 -1.82
N GLU A 207 -4.04 -15.45 -2.48
CA GLU A 207 -4.20 -16.07 -3.81
C GLU A 207 -3.29 -15.36 -4.84
N ILE A 208 -3.28 -14.03 -4.86
CA ILE A 208 -2.42 -13.23 -5.74
C ILE A 208 -0.93 -13.57 -5.53
N LEU A 209 -0.46 -13.56 -4.28
CA LEU A 209 0.94 -13.87 -3.96
C LEU A 209 1.31 -15.33 -4.30
N THR A 210 0.38 -16.25 -4.08
CA THR A 210 0.56 -17.67 -4.42
C THR A 210 0.68 -17.86 -5.94
N GLU A 211 -0.14 -17.19 -6.73
CA GLU A 211 -0.08 -17.24 -8.19
C GLU A 211 1.22 -16.68 -8.74
N LEU A 212 1.72 -15.60 -8.13
CA LEU A 212 3.04 -15.04 -8.44
C LEU A 212 4.19 -15.90 -7.93
N LYS A 213 3.91 -16.97 -7.16
CA LYS A 213 4.90 -17.85 -6.52
C LYS A 213 5.88 -17.10 -5.63
N ILE A 214 5.39 -16.06 -4.97
CA ILE A 214 6.15 -15.27 -4.00
C ILE A 214 5.96 -15.91 -2.63
N ASP A 215 7.06 -16.15 -1.91
CA ASP A 215 7.01 -16.59 -0.53
C ASP A 215 6.60 -15.43 0.38
N PHE A 216 5.68 -15.69 1.29
CA PHE A 216 5.15 -14.68 2.21
C PHE A 216 4.78 -15.27 3.57
N ARG A 217 4.66 -14.40 4.53
CA ARG A 217 4.10 -14.68 5.86
C ARG A 217 3.02 -13.65 6.20
N ILE A 218 2.10 -14.03 7.06
CA ILE A 218 1.07 -13.14 7.60
C ILE A 218 1.37 -12.95 9.08
N LEU A 219 1.45 -11.70 9.51
CA LEU A 219 1.63 -11.31 10.89
C LEU A 219 0.33 -10.69 11.43
N ASN A 220 -0.03 -11.08 12.65
CA ASN A 220 -0.95 -10.29 13.46
C ASN A 220 -0.12 -9.24 14.19
N LEU A 221 -0.33 -7.98 13.86
CA LEU A 221 0.37 -6.87 14.50
C LEU A 221 -0.10 -6.74 15.95
N CYS A 222 0.83 -6.43 16.84
CA CYS A 222 0.51 -6.13 18.23
C CYS A 222 0.08 -4.67 18.41
N ALA A 223 -0.49 -4.34 19.57
CA ALA A 223 -1.03 -3.01 19.85
C ALA A 223 -0.02 -1.87 19.71
N GLY A 224 1.27 -2.13 19.92
CA GLY A 224 2.33 -1.14 19.77
C GLY A 224 2.87 -0.96 18.34
N ASP A 225 2.43 -1.79 17.39
CA ASP A 225 2.82 -1.75 15.97
C ASP A 225 1.63 -1.50 15.04
N LEU A 226 0.45 -1.15 15.60
CA LEU A 226 -0.77 -0.80 14.88
C LEU A 226 -0.82 0.66 14.45
#